data_2dde7618843525dda3d2079dca86ba26
#
_entry.id   2dde7618843525dda3d2079dca86ba26
#
_cell.length_a   1.000
_cell.length_b   1.000
_cell.length_c   1.000
_cell.angle_alpha   90.00
_cell.angle_beta   90.00
_cell.angle_gamma   90.00
#
_symmetry.space_group_name_H-M   'P 1'
#
loop_
_entity.id
_entity.type
_entity.pdbx_description
1 polymer ?
#
loop_
_entity_poly.entity_id
_entity_poly.type
_entity_poly.pdbx_seq_one_letter_code
_entity_poly.pdbx_strand_id
1 'polypeptide(L)'
;MDKAASFLKFIFYIFVLFLIIISLYPGSLFGMLLYGDSGLQPNLALNPFFTLLPRHLYTIGSIINHFIIYFCISIFGLCLYLRNRNFQKLVYGLFFLSIFLEVLQFVAPKRTFEIFDLSANFAGVLLAYCLIKIYKS
;
A
#
# COMPACT_ATOMS: atom_id res chain seq x y z
N MET A 1 -0.10 -10.80 -28.22
CA MET A 1 -0.28 -10.15 -26.90
C MET A 1 -0.76 -8.74 -27.18
N ASP A 2 -1.99 -8.41 -26.78
CA ASP A 2 -2.60 -7.12 -27.12
C ASP A 2 -1.77 -5.96 -26.56
N LYS A 3 -1.43 -4.99 -27.42
CA LYS A 3 -0.66 -3.79 -27.04
C LYS A 3 -1.35 -3.06 -25.88
N ALA A 4 -2.69 -3.05 -25.86
CA ALA A 4 -3.49 -2.48 -24.79
C ALA A 4 -3.25 -3.17 -23.43
N ALA A 5 -3.22 -4.50 -23.40
CA ALA A 5 -2.97 -5.26 -22.16
C ALA A 5 -1.55 -5.02 -21.62
N SER A 6 -0.55 -4.87 -22.50
CA SER A 6 0.82 -4.53 -22.09
C SER A 6 0.92 -3.12 -21.54
N PHE A 7 0.22 -2.18 -22.15
CA PHE A 7 0.15 -0.78 -21.67
C PHE A 7 -0.52 -0.68 -20.31
N LEU A 8 -1.64 -1.38 -20.08
CA LEU A 8 -2.31 -1.41 -18.78
C LEU A 8 -1.44 -2.04 -17.69
N LYS A 9 -0.66 -3.08 -17.99
CA LYS A 9 0.31 -3.64 -17.04
C LYS A 9 1.41 -2.65 -16.70
N PHE A 10 1.90 -1.91 -17.69
CA PHE A 10 2.87 -0.84 -17.46
C PHE A 10 2.32 0.22 -16.50
N ILE A 11 1.07 0.69 -16.71
CA ILE A 11 0.39 1.61 -15.80
C ILE A 11 0.27 1.02 -14.39
N PHE A 12 -0.09 -0.25 -14.27
CA PHE A 12 -0.16 -0.91 -12.96
C PHE A 12 1.18 -0.86 -12.21
N TYR A 13 2.30 -1.15 -12.89
CA TYR A 13 3.61 -1.07 -12.24
C TYR A 13 4.02 0.35 -11.88
N ILE A 14 3.59 1.36 -12.65
CA ILE A 14 3.76 2.78 -12.26
C ILE A 14 3.00 3.07 -10.96
N PHE A 15 1.75 2.60 -10.82
CA PHE A 15 1.00 2.77 -9.57
C PHE A 15 1.65 2.07 -8.38
N VAL A 16 2.19 0.86 -8.58
CA VAL A 16 2.95 0.14 -7.55
C VAL A 16 4.20 0.93 -7.16
N LEU A 17 4.96 1.44 -8.12
CA LEU A 17 6.13 2.27 -7.85
C LEU A 17 5.75 3.56 -7.09
N PHE A 18 4.67 4.21 -7.49
CA PHE A 18 4.16 5.40 -6.82
C PHE A 18 3.72 5.08 -5.37
N LEU A 19 3.07 3.94 -5.15
CA LEU A 19 2.74 3.46 -3.81
C LEU A 19 4.00 3.28 -2.95
N ILE A 20 5.06 2.68 -3.49
CA ILE A 20 6.34 2.49 -2.78
C ILE A 20 6.92 3.85 -2.38
N ILE A 21 6.97 4.79 -3.32
CA ILE A 21 7.51 6.14 -3.08
C ILE A 21 6.70 6.84 -1.98
N ILE A 22 5.37 6.85 -2.07
CA ILE A 22 4.50 7.49 -1.07
C ILE A 22 4.64 6.83 0.30
N SER A 23 4.70 5.50 0.35
CA SER A 23 4.79 4.77 1.61
C SER A 23 6.10 5.03 2.34
N LEU A 24 7.18 5.24 1.62
CA LEU A 24 8.52 5.48 2.18
C LEU A 24 8.86 6.96 2.32
N TYR A 25 8.06 7.84 1.71
CA TYR A 25 8.33 9.27 1.78
C TYR A 25 8.20 9.79 3.22
N PRO A 26 9.23 10.45 3.76
CA PRO A 26 9.19 10.98 5.11
C PRO A 26 8.23 12.17 5.22
N GLY A 27 7.09 11.97 5.85
CA GLY A 27 6.07 13.00 6.01
C GLY A 27 4.94 12.92 4.99
N SER A 28 4.20 14.01 4.83
CA SER A 28 3.12 14.12 3.85
C SER A 28 3.67 14.71 2.54
N LEU A 29 3.45 14.01 1.42
CA LEU A 29 3.73 14.57 0.09
C LEU A 29 3.01 15.92 -0.12
N PHE A 30 1.80 16.04 0.39
CA PHE A 30 1.05 17.30 0.41
C PHE A 30 1.74 18.37 1.27
N GLY A 31 2.31 17.98 2.42
CA GLY A 31 3.09 18.87 3.27
C GLY A 31 4.32 19.40 2.56
N MET A 32 5.03 18.53 1.82
CA MET A 32 6.18 18.96 1.02
C MET A 32 5.76 19.93 -0.11
N LEU A 33 4.71 19.59 -0.84
CA LEU A 33 4.25 20.42 -1.97
C LEU A 33 3.69 21.77 -1.54
N LEU A 34 3.00 21.84 -0.39
CA LEU A 34 2.35 23.05 0.09
C LEU A 34 3.23 23.89 1.02
N TYR A 35 4.12 23.27 1.79
CA TYR A 35 4.88 23.95 2.86
C TYR A 35 6.39 23.82 2.71
N GLY A 36 6.89 23.11 1.68
CA GLY A 36 8.32 22.91 1.44
C GLY A 36 9.03 22.05 2.51
N ASP A 37 8.28 21.39 3.40
CA ASP A 37 8.86 20.53 4.45
C ASP A 37 9.28 19.19 3.87
N SER A 38 10.57 19.07 3.54
CA SER A 38 11.14 17.83 3.00
C SER A 38 11.15 16.65 3.98
N GLY A 39 10.93 16.90 5.26
CA GLY A 39 10.80 15.85 6.27
C GLY A 39 12.00 14.91 6.48
N LEU A 40 13.14 15.22 5.90
CA LEU A 40 14.31 14.32 5.79
C LEU A 40 15.09 14.03 7.10
N GLN A 41 14.57 14.39 8.26
CA GLN A 41 15.24 14.05 9.52
C GLN A 41 14.93 12.62 9.95
N PRO A 42 15.92 11.74 10.12
CA PRO A 42 15.70 10.40 10.63
C PRO A 42 15.16 10.45 12.06
N ASN A 43 13.97 9.91 12.26
CA ASN A 43 13.41 9.74 13.58
C ASN A 43 13.47 8.25 13.95
N LEU A 44 14.58 7.85 14.59
CA LEU A 44 14.76 6.52 15.14
C LEU A 44 13.98 6.36 16.44
N ALA A 45 12.70 6.68 16.44
CA ALA A 45 11.82 6.42 17.58
C ALA A 45 11.60 4.91 17.73
N LEU A 46 12.34 4.32 18.64
CA LEU A 46 12.40 2.88 18.93
C LEU A 46 11.15 2.28 19.58
N ASN A 47 10.00 2.95 19.56
CA ASN A 47 8.78 2.42 20.19
C ASN A 47 7.56 2.40 19.26
N PRO A 48 7.58 1.65 18.16
CA PRO A 48 6.47 1.58 17.23
C PRO A 48 5.40 0.55 17.60
N PHE A 49 5.67 -0.35 18.55
CA PHE A 49 4.81 -1.52 18.77
C PHE A 49 3.58 -1.27 19.65
N PHE A 50 3.40 -0.10 20.27
CA PHE A 50 2.44 0.07 21.34
C PHE A 50 1.37 1.16 21.20
N THR A 51 1.10 1.63 20.00
CA THR A 51 -0.18 2.33 19.79
C THR A 51 -1.27 1.32 19.44
N LEU A 52 -1.65 0.51 20.43
CA LEU A 52 -2.71 -0.51 20.28
C LEU A 52 -4.12 0.10 20.12
N LEU A 53 -4.27 1.40 20.26
CA LEU A 53 -5.55 2.09 20.08
C LEU A 53 -5.34 3.37 19.27
N PRO A 54 -6.17 3.63 18.24
CA PRO A 54 -6.13 4.88 17.50
C PRO A 54 -6.47 6.02 18.45
N ARG A 55 -5.47 6.84 18.76
CA ARG A 55 -5.64 7.95 19.73
C ARG A 55 -6.38 9.16 19.16
N HIS A 56 -6.62 9.20 17.82
CA HIS A 56 -7.19 10.36 17.14
C HIS A 56 -7.95 10.01 15.86
N LEU A 57 -8.91 10.84 15.47
CA LEU A 57 -9.60 10.81 14.17
C LEU A 57 -8.63 10.75 12.97
N TYR A 58 -7.44 11.33 13.11
CA TYR A 58 -6.36 11.26 12.11
C TYR A 58 -5.90 9.82 11.84
N THR A 59 -5.77 9.01 12.88
CA THR A 59 -5.36 7.60 12.75
C THR A 59 -6.42 6.79 12.01
N ILE A 60 -7.71 7.05 12.24
CA ILE A 60 -8.80 6.39 11.52
C ILE A 60 -8.76 6.75 10.03
N GLY A 61 -8.51 8.02 9.70
CA GLY A 61 -8.33 8.47 8.32
C GLY A 61 -7.15 7.78 7.62
N SER A 62 -6.04 7.57 8.33
CA SER A 62 -4.88 6.82 7.81
C SER A 62 -5.27 5.39 7.49
N ILE A 63 -5.90 4.68 8.41
CA ILE A 63 -6.34 3.28 8.26
C ILE A 63 -7.24 3.14 7.03
N ILE A 64 -8.23 4.03 6.86
CA ILE A 64 -9.15 4.01 5.72
C ILE A 64 -8.39 4.25 4.42
N ASN A 65 -7.46 5.20 4.39
CA ASN A 65 -6.65 5.49 3.21
C ASN A 65 -5.78 4.29 2.81
N HIS A 66 -5.12 3.66 3.76
CA HIS A 66 -4.34 2.45 3.54
C HIS A 66 -5.20 1.33 2.95
N PHE A 67 -6.36 1.05 3.54
CA PHE A 67 -7.30 0.07 3.03
C PHE A 67 -7.72 0.36 1.58
N ILE A 68 -8.16 1.59 1.28
CA ILE A 68 -8.66 1.97 -0.05
C ILE A 68 -7.56 1.88 -1.09
N ILE A 69 -6.35 2.38 -0.80
CA ILE A 69 -5.24 2.36 -1.74
C ILE A 69 -4.84 0.93 -2.09
N TYR A 70 -4.66 0.07 -1.08
CA TYR A 70 -4.30 -1.33 -1.32
C TYR A 70 -5.42 -2.11 -1.99
N PHE A 71 -6.69 -1.83 -1.67
CA PHE A 71 -7.84 -2.40 -2.36
C PHE A 71 -7.86 -2.03 -3.84
N CYS A 72 -7.75 -0.73 -4.17
CA CYS A 72 -7.80 -0.25 -5.55
C CYS A 72 -6.64 -0.79 -6.40
N ILE A 73 -5.43 -0.77 -5.89
CA ILE A 73 -4.25 -1.30 -6.58
C ILE A 73 -4.38 -2.80 -6.78
N SER A 74 -4.86 -3.52 -5.77
CA SER A 74 -5.02 -4.97 -5.84
C SER A 74 -6.11 -5.37 -6.82
N ILE A 75 -7.30 -4.74 -6.78
CA ILE A 75 -8.37 -5.06 -7.72
C ILE A 75 -7.94 -4.80 -9.16
N PHE A 76 -7.26 -3.66 -9.41
CA PHE A 76 -6.75 -3.34 -10.73
C PHE A 76 -5.72 -4.37 -11.22
N GLY A 77 -4.72 -4.70 -10.40
CA GLY A 77 -3.71 -5.70 -10.75
C GLY A 77 -4.31 -7.09 -10.97
N LEU A 78 -5.19 -7.53 -10.07
CA LEU A 78 -5.82 -8.85 -10.16
C LEU A 78 -6.73 -8.97 -11.38
N CYS A 79 -7.45 -7.91 -11.77
CA CYS A 79 -8.23 -7.89 -13.03
C CYS A 79 -7.32 -8.06 -14.24
N LEU A 80 -6.17 -7.39 -14.29
CA LEU A 80 -5.21 -7.49 -15.41
C LEU A 80 -4.59 -8.89 -15.54
N TYR A 81 -4.46 -9.60 -14.44
CA TYR A 81 -3.85 -10.92 -14.39
C TYR A 81 -4.86 -12.07 -14.25
N LEU A 82 -6.16 -11.79 -14.36
CA LEU A 82 -7.26 -12.73 -14.10
C LEU A 82 -7.11 -14.08 -14.81
N ARG A 83 -6.70 -14.04 -16.07
CA ARG A 83 -6.50 -15.23 -16.93
C ARG A 83 -5.02 -15.61 -17.11
N ASN A 84 -4.13 -15.02 -16.32
CA ASN A 84 -2.70 -15.22 -16.45
C ASN A 84 -2.22 -16.30 -15.48
N ARG A 85 -1.23 -17.12 -15.93
CA ARG A 85 -0.55 -18.13 -15.08
C ARG A 85 0.11 -17.50 -13.85
N ASN A 86 0.43 -16.20 -13.89
CA ASN A 86 1.06 -15.47 -12.80
C ASN A 86 0.06 -14.85 -11.81
N PHE A 87 -1.25 -15.13 -11.92
CA PHE A 87 -2.26 -14.60 -11.02
C PHE A 87 -1.93 -14.84 -9.53
N GLN A 88 -1.61 -16.09 -9.17
CA GLN A 88 -1.26 -16.42 -7.78
C GLN A 88 0.03 -15.74 -7.32
N LYS A 89 1.03 -15.63 -8.22
CA LYS A 89 2.27 -14.91 -7.89
C LYS A 89 2.00 -13.43 -7.61
N LEU A 90 1.08 -12.82 -8.35
CA LEU A 90 0.67 -11.43 -8.09
C LEU A 90 -0.03 -11.29 -6.74
N VAL A 91 -0.95 -12.22 -6.40
CA VAL A 91 -1.61 -12.22 -5.08
C VAL A 91 -0.58 -12.26 -3.96
N TYR A 92 0.35 -13.21 -3.98
CA TYR A 92 1.42 -13.29 -2.98
C TYR A 92 2.32 -12.06 -3.00
N GLY A 93 2.63 -11.52 -4.18
CA GLY A 93 3.41 -10.29 -4.32
C GLY A 93 2.75 -9.08 -3.68
N LEU A 94 1.43 -8.93 -3.80
CA LEU A 94 0.68 -7.84 -3.17
C LEU A 94 0.65 -7.97 -1.64
N PHE A 95 0.45 -9.18 -1.12
CA PHE A 95 0.54 -9.43 0.33
C PHE A 95 1.97 -9.18 0.85
N PHE A 96 2.98 -9.68 0.15
CA PHE A 96 4.36 -9.43 0.52
C PHE A 96 4.68 -7.93 0.50
N LEU A 97 4.25 -7.22 -0.55
CA LEU A 97 4.45 -5.78 -0.68
C LEU A 97 3.82 -5.01 0.48
N SER A 98 2.61 -5.40 0.91
CA SER A 98 1.92 -4.75 2.04
C SER A 98 2.71 -4.88 3.35
N ILE A 99 3.24 -6.07 3.63
CA ILE A 99 4.06 -6.32 4.81
C ILE A 99 5.41 -5.59 4.69
N PHE A 100 6.05 -5.73 3.54
CA PHE A 100 7.39 -5.21 3.29
C PHE A 100 7.45 -3.68 3.42
N LEU A 101 6.48 -2.97 2.82
CA LEU A 101 6.42 -1.52 2.91
C LEU A 101 6.17 -1.04 4.34
N GLU A 102 5.30 -1.73 5.07
CA GLU A 102 5.04 -1.37 6.47
C GLU A 102 6.27 -1.61 7.36
N VAL A 103 6.98 -2.72 7.15
CA VAL A 103 8.25 -2.98 7.85
C VAL A 103 9.31 -1.95 7.47
N LEU A 104 9.39 -1.53 6.20
CA LEU A 104 10.32 -0.49 5.78
C LEU A 104 10.02 0.88 6.40
N GLN A 105 8.77 1.17 6.72
CA GLN A 105 8.42 2.41 7.45
C GLN A 105 9.09 2.50 8.82
N PHE A 106 9.42 1.36 9.43
CA PHE A 106 10.18 1.31 10.67
C PHE A 106 11.57 1.99 10.55
N VAL A 107 12.18 1.90 9.36
CA VAL A 107 13.50 2.46 9.08
C VAL A 107 13.39 3.83 8.40
N ALA A 108 12.23 4.15 7.84
CA ALA A 108 12.01 5.41 7.14
C ALA A 108 11.92 6.60 8.11
N PRO A 109 12.59 7.73 7.82
CA PRO A 109 12.53 8.92 8.65
C PRO A 109 11.11 9.43 8.83
N LYS A 110 10.75 9.83 10.05
CA LYS A 110 9.42 10.39 10.42
C LYS A 110 8.22 9.48 10.11
N ARG A 111 8.44 8.19 9.83
CA ARG A 111 7.39 7.17 9.71
C ARG A 111 7.38 6.29 10.96
N THR A 112 6.21 5.83 11.32
CA THR A 112 6.01 4.86 12.41
C THR A 112 5.34 3.64 11.84
N PHE A 113 5.81 2.46 12.24
CA PHE A 113 5.10 1.23 11.97
C PHE A 113 3.80 1.19 12.78
N GLU A 114 2.68 1.01 12.11
CA GLU A 114 1.38 0.89 12.78
C GLU A 114 0.71 -0.44 12.38
N ILE A 115 0.44 -1.27 13.37
CA ILE A 115 -0.21 -2.60 13.16
C ILE A 115 -1.60 -2.46 12.53
N PHE A 116 -2.29 -1.33 12.78
CA PHE A 116 -3.59 -1.06 12.18
C PHE A 116 -3.48 -0.74 10.69
N ASP A 117 -2.45 0.00 10.26
CA ASP A 117 -2.19 0.29 8.86
C ASP A 117 -1.79 -0.98 8.11
N LEU A 118 -0.96 -1.85 8.73
CA LEU A 118 -0.68 -3.17 8.18
C LEU A 118 -1.94 -4.02 8.02
N SER A 119 -2.81 -4.01 9.03
CA SER A 119 -4.08 -4.75 8.98
C SER A 119 -5.01 -4.23 7.90
N ALA A 120 -5.06 -2.90 7.70
CA ALA A 120 -5.84 -2.25 6.66
C ALA A 120 -5.32 -2.59 5.26
N ASN A 121 -3.99 -2.54 5.06
CA ASN A 121 -3.34 -2.95 3.82
C ASN A 121 -3.72 -4.39 3.46
N PHE A 122 -3.58 -5.29 4.44
CA PHE A 122 -3.89 -6.70 4.28
C PHE A 122 -5.37 -6.95 3.95
N ALA A 123 -6.28 -6.27 4.66
CA ALA A 123 -7.71 -6.34 4.43
C ALA A 123 -8.09 -5.85 3.01
N GLY A 124 -7.46 -4.78 2.52
CA GLY A 124 -7.65 -4.28 1.17
C GLY A 124 -7.27 -5.31 0.10
N VAL A 125 -6.09 -5.92 0.22
CA VAL A 125 -5.64 -6.99 -0.68
C VAL A 125 -6.57 -8.20 -0.62
N LEU A 126 -6.94 -8.62 0.59
CA LEU A 126 -7.79 -9.79 0.81
C LEU A 126 -9.19 -9.59 0.20
N LEU A 127 -9.82 -8.43 0.43
CA LEU A 127 -11.12 -8.12 -0.12
C LEU A 127 -11.07 -8.12 -1.66
N ALA A 128 -10.07 -7.49 -2.26
CA ALA A 128 -9.88 -7.50 -3.71
C ALA A 128 -9.75 -8.94 -4.25
N TYR A 129 -8.95 -9.76 -3.60
CA TYR A 129 -8.79 -11.17 -3.96
C TYR A 129 -10.10 -11.95 -3.86
N CYS A 130 -10.85 -11.78 -2.78
CA CYS A 130 -12.15 -12.46 -2.58
C CYS A 130 -13.15 -12.08 -3.66
N LEU A 131 -13.29 -10.78 -3.99
CA LEU A 131 -14.18 -10.31 -5.05
C LEU A 131 -13.81 -10.89 -6.41
N ILE A 132 -12.53 -10.89 -6.75
CA ILE A 132 -12.06 -11.47 -8.02
C ILE A 132 -12.28 -12.99 -8.05
N LYS A 133 -12.11 -13.68 -6.93
CA LYS A 133 -12.35 -15.12 -6.84
C LYS A 133 -13.83 -15.47 -7.04
N ILE A 134 -14.73 -14.69 -6.43
CA ILE A 134 -16.18 -14.85 -6.61
C ILE A 134 -16.57 -14.59 -8.08
N TYR A 135 -16.03 -13.54 -8.69
CA TYR A 135 -16.28 -13.24 -10.10
C TYR A 135 -15.79 -14.35 -11.06
N LYS A 136 -14.76 -15.08 -10.66
CA LYS A 136 -14.15 -16.15 -11.47
C LYS A 136 -14.85 -17.51 -11.30
N SER A 137 -15.60 -17.67 -10.21
CA SER A 137 -16.35 -18.90 -9.92
C SER A 137 -17.58 -19.02 -10.81
#